data_e9586b2321b89a0ac77e4e26a8d51566
#
_entry.id   e9586b2321b89a0ac77e4e26a8d51566
#
_cell.length_a   1.000
_cell.length_b   1.000
_cell.length_c   1.000
_cell.angle_alpha   90.00
_cell.angle_beta   90.00
_cell.angle_gamma   90.00
#
_symmetry.space_group_name_H-M   'P 1'
#
loop_
_entity.id
_entity.type
_entity.pdbx_description
1 polymer ?
#
loop_
_entity_poly.entity_id
_entity_poly.type
_entity_poly.pdbx_seq_one_letter_code
_entity_poly.pdbx_strand_id
1 'polypeptide(L)'
;MNKPSLAFAAIALGATPATPLSAQEAQNDARTYLDRIAAIDDAGPELNAVIAVNRNAPDEARVAEAAGLPLAGRTVLVKDNIETRELPTTAGSLALAGNNTGRDAPLIANLRAAGGVVLGKANLSEWANIRSNNSTSGWSAVGGLTRNPHATDRNSCGSSAGSGAAVAAHLAWAAIGTETDGSITCPASINGVIGFKPTVGLISRTHVVPISHSQDTAGPMARSVADAALLLNAIAGSDPADPATADADAHVTDFTTGLANASLAGVRIGVLVNQIGDREDVRAIFETALDDLRRAGADLVEIAFEP
;
A
#
# COMPACT_ATOMS: atom_id res chain seq x y z
N MET A 1 -50.43 -7.53 -8.39
CA MET A 1 -49.21 -7.96 -7.63
C MET A 1 -48.20 -6.81 -7.76
N ASN A 2 -48.14 -5.96 -6.74
CA ASN A 2 -47.26 -4.79 -6.72
C ASN A 2 -45.87 -5.20 -6.33
N LYS A 3 -44.86 -4.92 -7.16
CA LYS A 3 -43.45 -5.05 -6.81
C LYS A 3 -43.04 -3.79 -6.05
N PRO A 4 -42.34 -3.90 -4.93
CA PRO A 4 -41.79 -2.73 -4.23
C PRO A 4 -40.57 -2.20 -5.00
N SER A 5 -40.62 -0.90 -5.36
CA SER A 5 -39.46 -0.15 -5.82
C SER A 5 -38.49 0.04 -4.64
N LEU A 6 -37.32 -0.56 -4.72
CA LEU A 6 -36.18 -0.24 -3.85
C LEU A 6 -35.55 1.06 -4.37
N ALA A 7 -35.77 2.15 -3.67
CA ALA A 7 -35.03 3.37 -3.87
C ALA A 7 -33.62 3.20 -3.28
N PHE A 8 -32.62 3.10 -4.13
CA PHE A 8 -31.22 3.23 -3.71
C PHE A 8 -30.94 4.70 -3.43
N ALA A 9 -30.74 5.03 -2.15
CA ALA A 9 -30.18 6.31 -1.77
C ALA A 9 -28.72 6.35 -2.22
N ALA A 10 -28.39 7.27 -3.10
CA ALA A 10 -27.03 7.60 -3.44
C ALA A 10 -26.35 8.19 -2.16
N ILE A 11 -25.48 7.42 -1.53
CA ILE A 11 -24.61 7.93 -0.48
C ILE A 11 -23.53 8.74 -1.21
N ALA A 12 -23.69 10.06 -1.20
CA ALA A 12 -22.59 10.97 -1.49
C ALA A 12 -21.53 10.76 -0.41
N LEU A 13 -20.44 10.08 -0.74
CA LEU A 13 -19.24 10.07 0.09
C LEU A 13 -18.65 11.49 0.08
N GLY A 14 -19.14 12.32 0.98
CA GLY A 14 -18.49 13.57 1.30
C GLY A 14 -17.10 13.24 1.87
N ALA A 15 -16.06 13.71 1.21
CA ALA A 15 -14.72 13.72 1.78
C ALA A 15 -14.74 14.63 3.02
N THR A 16 -14.86 14.04 4.20
CA THR A 16 -14.62 14.77 5.43
C THR A 16 -13.16 15.14 5.50
N PRO A 17 -12.79 16.41 5.71
CA PRO A 17 -11.41 16.77 5.97
C PRO A 17 -10.91 15.94 7.15
N ALA A 18 -9.73 15.34 7.02
CA ALA A 18 -9.10 14.60 8.10
C ALA A 18 -8.94 15.55 9.29
N THR A 19 -9.71 15.32 10.34
CA THR A 19 -9.57 16.05 11.61
C THR A 19 -8.19 15.75 12.17
N PRO A 20 -7.40 16.74 12.62
CA PRO A 20 -6.15 16.45 13.31
C PRO A 20 -6.46 15.61 14.56
N LEU A 21 -5.86 14.43 14.61
CA LEU A 21 -5.94 13.54 15.76
C LEU A 21 -5.40 14.26 17.01
N SER A 22 -5.89 14.00 18.21
CA SER A 22 -5.25 14.49 19.45
C SER A 22 -4.06 13.60 19.80
N ALA A 23 -3.01 14.11 20.47
CA ALA A 23 -1.77 13.34 20.77
C ALA A 23 -2.01 12.01 21.50
N GLN A 24 -3.16 11.81 22.09
CA GLN A 24 -3.61 10.56 22.69
C GLN A 24 -4.23 9.60 21.67
N GLU A 25 -4.71 10.12 20.55
CA GLU A 25 -5.45 9.37 19.54
C GLU A 25 -4.50 8.53 18.69
N ALA A 26 -3.40 9.10 18.19
CA ALA A 26 -2.39 8.35 17.44
C ALA A 26 -1.73 7.25 18.28
N GLN A 27 -1.49 7.51 19.57
CA GLN A 27 -0.98 6.48 20.48
C GLN A 27 -1.97 5.33 20.66
N ASN A 28 -3.27 5.64 20.83
CA ASN A 28 -4.32 4.63 20.98
C ASN A 28 -4.53 3.83 19.70
N ASP A 29 -4.47 4.49 18.54
CA ASP A 29 -4.54 3.82 17.25
C ASP A 29 -3.37 2.84 17.06
N ALA A 30 -2.15 3.26 17.38
CA ALA A 30 -0.98 2.38 17.31
C ALA A 30 -1.11 1.14 18.21
N ARG A 31 -1.63 1.31 19.44
CA ARG A 31 -1.92 0.17 20.35
C ARG A 31 -3.00 -0.74 19.76
N THR A 32 -4.08 -0.16 19.27
CA THR A 32 -5.18 -0.92 18.66
C THR A 32 -4.69 -1.75 17.47
N TYR A 33 -3.81 -1.21 16.63
CA TYR A 33 -3.22 -1.97 15.54
C TYR A 33 -2.33 -3.12 16.04
N LEU A 34 -1.49 -2.89 17.05
CA LEU A 34 -0.66 -3.95 17.66
C LEU A 34 -1.53 -5.06 18.27
N ASP A 35 -2.61 -4.70 18.98
CA ASP A 35 -3.54 -5.68 19.56
C ASP A 35 -4.27 -6.48 18.47
N ARG A 36 -4.64 -5.83 17.36
CA ARG A 36 -5.24 -6.52 16.19
C ARG A 36 -4.25 -7.45 15.51
N ILE A 37 -2.98 -7.06 15.35
CA ILE A 37 -1.93 -7.93 14.81
C ILE A 37 -1.85 -9.19 15.68
N ALA A 38 -1.72 -9.05 16.98
CA ALA A 38 -1.67 -10.19 17.90
C ALA A 38 -2.91 -11.09 17.84
N ALA A 39 -4.10 -10.52 17.60
CA ALA A 39 -5.37 -11.25 17.63
C ALA A 39 -5.74 -11.97 16.33
N ILE A 40 -5.39 -11.43 15.17
CA ILE A 40 -5.85 -11.94 13.88
C ILE A 40 -4.74 -12.22 12.86
N ASP A 41 -3.52 -11.75 13.11
CA ASP A 41 -2.35 -11.99 12.26
C ASP A 41 -1.48 -13.10 12.82
N ASP A 42 -1.10 -12.98 14.12
CA ASP A 42 -0.29 -13.97 14.84
C ASP A 42 -1.12 -15.14 15.38
N ALA A 43 -2.43 -14.95 15.53
CA ALA A 43 -3.38 -15.92 16.05
C ALA A 43 -4.72 -15.84 15.31
N GLY A 44 -5.71 -16.64 15.72
CA GLY A 44 -7.04 -16.66 15.10
C GLY A 44 -6.97 -17.06 13.63
N PRO A 45 -7.29 -16.16 12.67
CA PRO A 45 -7.20 -16.43 11.24
C PRO A 45 -5.77 -16.67 10.74
N GLU A 46 -4.75 -16.24 11.48
CA GLU A 46 -3.33 -16.36 11.14
C GLU A 46 -3.05 -15.81 9.72
N LEU A 47 -3.26 -14.49 9.54
CA LEU A 47 -3.11 -13.86 8.23
C LEU A 47 -1.66 -13.87 7.76
N ASN A 48 -0.69 -13.89 8.68
CA ASN A 48 0.75 -13.87 8.39
C ASN A 48 1.16 -12.67 7.50
N ALA A 49 0.52 -11.53 7.72
CA ALA A 49 0.78 -10.32 6.96
C ALA A 49 1.91 -9.46 7.56
N VAL A 50 2.20 -9.64 8.85
CA VAL A 50 3.23 -8.91 9.61
C VAL A 50 4.26 -9.89 10.16
N ILE A 51 5.55 -9.62 9.97
CA ILE A 51 6.63 -10.52 10.42
C ILE A 51 7.43 -9.97 11.59
N ALA A 52 7.33 -8.68 11.86
CA ALA A 52 7.95 -8.05 13.02
C ALA A 52 7.20 -6.76 13.37
N VAL A 53 7.08 -6.46 14.66
CA VAL A 53 6.40 -5.25 15.17
C VAL A 53 7.35 -4.34 15.93
N ASN A 54 7.18 -3.04 15.78
CA ASN A 54 7.81 -2.02 16.59
C ASN A 54 6.97 -1.78 17.85
N ARG A 55 7.39 -2.35 18.98
CA ARG A 55 6.67 -2.20 20.25
C ARG A 55 6.70 -0.78 20.82
N ASN A 56 7.60 0.09 20.32
CA ASN A 56 7.71 1.50 20.71
C ASN A 56 6.80 2.40 19.85
N ALA A 57 6.17 1.87 18.79
CA ALA A 57 5.33 2.64 17.89
C ALA A 57 4.25 3.50 18.59
N PRO A 58 3.57 3.06 19.67
CA PRO A 58 2.61 3.90 20.40
C PRO A 58 3.24 5.17 21.00
N ASP A 59 4.43 5.07 21.57
CA ASP A 59 5.10 6.25 22.15
C ASP A 59 5.69 7.15 21.05
N GLU A 60 6.22 6.57 19.98
CA GLU A 60 6.67 7.32 18.81
C GLU A 60 5.49 8.07 18.14
N ALA A 61 4.32 7.45 18.03
CA ALA A 61 3.12 8.06 17.48
C ALA A 61 2.67 9.27 18.31
N ARG A 62 2.64 9.15 19.63
CA ARG A 62 2.32 10.25 20.52
C ARG A 62 3.29 11.44 20.38
N VAL A 63 4.58 11.16 20.23
CA VAL A 63 5.60 12.20 20.03
C VAL A 63 5.46 12.87 18.67
N ALA A 64 5.27 12.09 17.62
CA ALA A 64 5.12 12.60 16.24
C ALA A 64 3.83 13.43 16.08
N GLU A 65 2.75 13.01 16.72
CA GLU A 65 1.49 13.76 16.73
C GLU A 65 1.65 15.10 17.44
N ALA A 66 2.28 15.10 18.61
CA ALA A 66 2.53 16.33 19.38
C ALA A 66 3.42 17.32 18.61
N ALA A 67 4.24 16.86 17.67
CA ALA A 67 5.06 17.70 16.81
C ALA A 67 4.27 18.44 15.72
N GLY A 68 2.99 18.08 15.50
CA GLY A 68 2.12 18.73 14.50
C GLY A 68 2.54 18.53 13.05
N LEU A 69 3.28 17.43 12.75
CA LEU A 69 3.76 17.11 11.43
C LEU A 69 2.64 16.52 10.54
N PRO A 70 2.76 16.52 9.21
CA PRO A 70 1.68 16.16 8.29
C PRO A 70 1.04 14.80 8.53
N LEU A 71 1.83 13.78 8.90
CA LEU A 71 1.30 12.45 9.18
C LEU A 71 0.81 12.27 10.63
N ALA A 72 1.12 13.21 11.53
CA ALA A 72 0.58 13.26 12.89
C ALA A 72 0.56 11.91 13.63
N GLY A 73 1.66 11.17 13.58
CA GLY A 73 1.79 9.88 14.26
C GLY A 73 1.12 8.69 13.57
N ARG A 74 0.61 8.85 12.34
CA ARG A 74 0.03 7.72 11.57
C ARG A 74 1.02 6.59 11.39
N THR A 75 0.57 5.37 11.66
CA THR A 75 1.40 4.17 11.63
C THR A 75 1.41 3.52 10.26
N VAL A 76 2.60 3.10 9.82
CA VAL A 76 2.82 2.48 8.51
C VAL A 76 3.55 1.15 8.68
N LEU A 77 3.05 0.10 8.03
CA LEU A 77 3.77 -1.15 7.86
C LEU A 77 4.69 -1.05 6.63
N VAL A 78 5.92 -1.52 6.78
CA VAL A 78 6.94 -1.41 5.74
C VAL A 78 7.27 -2.79 5.20
N LYS A 79 7.13 -3.00 3.89
CA LYS A 79 7.52 -4.27 3.25
C LYS A 79 8.94 -4.65 3.61
N ASP A 80 9.16 -5.92 3.93
CA ASP A 80 10.40 -6.37 4.54
C ASP A 80 11.60 -6.48 3.60
N ASN A 81 11.55 -5.85 2.45
CA ASN A 81 12.71 -5.58 1.61
C ASN A 81 13.20 -4.12 1.68
N ILE A 82 12.62 -3.28 2.55
CA ILE A 82 12.99 -1.87 2.77
C ILE A 82 13.62 -1.76 4.15
N GLU A 83 14.82 -1.19 4.24
CA GLU A 83 15.52 -1.04 5.53
C GLU A 83 14.81 -0.08 6.48
N THR A 84 14.72 -0.52 7.75
CA THR A 84 14.26 0.29 8.89
C THR A 84 15.25 0.09 10.02
N ARG A 85 15.56 1.16 10.78
CA ARG A 85 16.63 1.16 11.78
C ARG A 85 16.37 0.27 13.00
N GLU A 86 15.10 0.03 13.35
CA GLU A 86 14.73 -0.70 14.57
C GLU A 86 14.45 -2.19 14.35
N LEU A 87 14.25 -2.63 13.11
CA LEU A 87 13.84 -3.99 12.78
C LEU A 87 14.71 -4.58 11.66
N PRO A 88 14.97 -5.89 11.68
CA PRO A 88 15.69 -6.55 10.61
C PRO A 88 14.99 -6.37 9.26
N THR A 89 15.77 -6.39 8.17
CA THR A 89 15.27 -6.42 6.80
C THR A 89 15.71 -7.72 6.17
N THR A 90 14.77 -8.65 6.03
CA THR A 90 15.09 -10.04 5.69
C THR A 90 14.81 -10.41 4.25
N ALA A 91 14.07 -9.57 3.49
CA ALA A 91 13.50 -9.95 2.20
C ALA A 91 12.71 -11.29 2.25
N GLY A 92 12.18 -11.64 3.44
CA GLY A 92 11.50 -12.90 3.71
C GLY A 92 12.41 -14.11 3.86
N SER A 93 13.73 -13.95 3.79
CA SER A 93 14.70 -15.05 3.79
C SER A 93 15.35 -15.26 5.14
N LEU A 94 15.41 -16.52 5.60
CA LEU A 94 16.13 -16.91 6.82
C LEU A 94 17.62 -16.57 6.75
N ALA A 95 18.21 -16.48 5.54
CA ALA A 95 19.60 -16.07 5.38
C ALA A 95 19.87 -14.64 5.87
N LEU A 96 18.84 -13.79 5.88
CA LEU A 96 18.91 -12.40 6.35
C LEU A 96 18.15 -12.17 7.66
N ALA A 97 17.75 -13.21 8.39
CA ALA A 97 16.96 -13.09 9.62
C ALA A 97 17.61 -12.18 10.68
N GLY A 98 18.94 -12.11 10.71
CA GLY A 98 19.71 -11.24 11.60
C GLY A 98 20.19 -9.94 10.96
N ASN A 99 19.71 -9.57 9.76
CA ASN A 99 20.18 -8.37 9.04
C ASN A 99 19.56 -7.10 9.62
N ASN A 100 20.05 -6.70 10.79
CA ASN A 100 19.69 -5.43 11.41
C ASN A 100 20.79 -4.40 11.13
N THR A 101 20.53 -3.52 10.16
CA THR A 101 21.50 -2.51 9.70
C THR A 101 21.57 -1.29 10.60
N GLY A 102 20.57 -1.07 11.45
CA GLY A 102 20.46 0.10 12.33
C GLY A 102 20.23 1.42 11.58
N ARG A 103 19.83 1.37 10.32
CA ARG A 103 19.59 2.56 9.47
C ARG A 103 18.23 2.50 8.79
N ASP A 104 17.69 3.66 8.43
CA ASP A 104 16.51 3.80 7.59
C ASP A 104 16.92 3.94 6.13
N ALA A 105 16.13 3.35 5.21
CA ALA A 105 16.14 3.76 3.81
C ALA A 105 15.72 5.24 3.71
N PRO A 106 16.21 6.02 2.73
CA PRO A 106 15.86 7.44 2.60
C PRO A 106 14.36 7.70 2.59
N LEU A 107 13.56 6.86 1.91
CA LEU A 107 12.10 6.96 1.90
C LEU A 107 11.49 6.79 3.32
N ILE A 108 12.11 5.99 4.19
CA ILE A 108 11.68 5.81 5.59
C ILE A 108 12.12 7.00 6.46
N ALA A 109 13.31 7.56 6.20
CA ALA A 109 13.72 8.80 6.84
C ALA A 109 12.77 9.95 6.51
N ASN A 110 12.34 10.07 5.24
CA ASN A 110 11.33 11.03 4.80
C ASN A 110 9.97 10.80 5.47
N LEU A 111 9.51 9.54 5.55
CA LEU A 111 8.28 9.17 6.27
C LEU A 111 8.31 9.69 7.72
N ARG A 112 9.42 9.48 8.43
CA ARG A 112 9.58 9.93 9.83
C ARG A 112 9.66 11.46 9.93
N ALA A 113 10.35 12.10 9.00
CA ALA A 113 10.42 13.56 8.94
C ALA A 113 9.04 14.19 8.74
N ALA A 114 8.13 13.51 8.05
CA ALA A 114 6.73 13.90 7.90
C ALA A 114 5.84 13.52 9.09
N GLY A 115 6.39 12.90 10.15
CA GLY A 115 5.64 12.49 11.35
C GLY A 115 4.97 11.12 11.23
N GLY A 116 5.35 10.30 10.25
CA GLY A 116 4.91 8.91 10.15
C GLY A 116 5.71 8.00 11.08
N VAL A 117 5.11 6.91 11.51
CA VAL A 117 5.70 5.94 12.44
C VAL A 117 5.74 4.55 11.82
N VAL A 118 6.89 3.90 11.85
CA VAL A 118 7.02 2.51 11.44
C VAL A 118 6.40 1.60 12.50
N LEU A 119 5.27 0.96 12.15
CA LEU A 119 4.58 0.02 13.04
C LEU A 119 5.25 -1.36 13.06
N GLY A 120 5.83 -1.75 11.92
CA GLY A 120 6.45 -3.06 11.78
C GLY A 120 6.85 -3.36 10.35
N LYS A 121 7.30 -4.62 10.13
CA LYS A 121 7.68 -5.15 8.82
C LYS A 121 6.56 -6.04 8.29
N ALA A 122 6.10 -5.72 7.08
CA ALA A 122 5.08 -6.50 6.38
C ALA A 122 5.72 -7.67 5.63
N ASN A 123 5.06 -8.83 5.70
CA ASN A 123 5.46 -10.02 4.97
C ASN A 123 5.44 -9.79 3.46
N LEU A 124 6.19 -10.59 2.74
CA LEU A 124 6.33 -10.50 1.29
C LEU A 124 6.53 -11.90 0.69
N SER A 125 6.37 -12.01 -0.61
CA SER A 125 6.94 -13.18 -1.31
C SER A 125 8.45 -13.13 -1.16
N GLU A 126 9.07 -14.23 -0.72
CA GLU A 126 10.51 -14.31 -0.49
C GLU A 126 11.31 -13.78 -1.69
N TRP A 127 12.25 -12.87 -1.45
CA TRP A 127 13.02 -12.14 -2.48
C TRP A 127 12.15 -11.51 -3.56
N ALA A 128 10.95 -11.07 -3.20
CA ALA A 128 9.97 -10.44 -4.09
C ALA A 128 9.65 -11.29 -5.36
N ASN A 129 9.63 -12.62 -5.22
CA ASN A 129 9.40 -13.62 -6.27
C ASN A 129 10.53 -13.80 -7.30
N ILE A 130 11.65 -13.06 -7.22
CA ILE A 130 12.67 -13.13 -8.29
C ILE A 130 13.39 -14.48 -8.39
N ARG A 131 13.41 -15.28 -7.32
CA ARG A 131 14.25 -16.48 -7.24
C ARG A 131 13.75 -17.67 -8.05
N SER A 132 12.48 -17.71 -8.46
CA SER A 132 11.91 -18.83 -9.16
C SER A 132 10.65 -18.43 -9.92
N ASN A 133 10.52 -18.94 -11.13
CA ASN A 133 9.28 -18.83 -11.91
C ASN A 133 8.11 -19.65 -11.28
N ASN A 134 8.42 -20.53 -10.33
CA ASN A 134 7.46 -21.36 -9.59
C ASN A 134 7.34 -20.91 -8.12
N SER A 135 7.69 -19.67 -7.78
CA SER A 135 7.53 -19.16 -6.42
C SER A 135 6.05 -19.05 -6.06
N THR A 136 5.73 -19.35 -4.79
CA THR A 136 4.39 -19.11 -4.24
C THR A 136 4.28 -17.65 -3.83
N SER A 137 3.44 -16.89 -4.52
CA SER A 137 3.20 -15.49 -4.20
C SER A 137 2.62 -15.34 -2.80
N GLY A 138 3.19 -14.45 -1.99
CA GLY A 138 2.79 -14.23 -0.61
C GLY A 138 3.45 -15.15 0.42
N TRP A 139 4.30 -16.09 0.01
CA TRP A 139 5.03 -16.96 0.93
C TRP A 139 6.46 -16.48 1.17
N SER A 140 6.90 -16.54 2.42
CA SER A 140 8.30 -16.37 2.82
C SER A 140 8.72 -17.39 3.87
N ALA A 141 10.03 -17.70 3.93
CA ALA A 141 10.56 -18.59 4.96
C ALA A 141 10.50 -17.96 6.37
N VAL A 142 10.47 -16.64 6.46
CA VAL A 142 10.40 -15.91 7.74
C VAL A 142 8.97 -15.79 8.24
N GLY A 143 8.01 -15.46 7.38
CA GLY A 143 6.64 -15.11 7.76
C GLY A 143 5.57 -16.14 7.34
N GLY A 144 5.94 -17.23 6.65
CA GLY A 144 4.96 -18.17 6.11
C GLY A 144 4.14 -17.59 4.96
N LEU A 145 2.98 -18.18 4.69
CA LEU A 145 2.08 -17.76 3.62
C LEU A 145 1.10 -16.69 4.13
N THR A 146 1.16 -15.51 3.55
CA THR A 146 0.15 -14.46 3.78
C THR A 146 -1.19 -14.87 3.19
N ARG A 147 -2.23 -14.85 4.00
CA ARG A 147 -3.61 -15.17 3.61
C ARG A 147 -4.38 -13.93 3.20
N ASN A 148 -5.33 -14.10 2.30
CA ASN A 148 -6.26 -13.03 1.94
C ASN A 148 -7.26 -12.81 3.09
N PRO A 149 -7.40 -11.60 3.67
CA PRO A 149 -8.27 -11.36 4.82
C PRO A 149 -9.77 -11.50 4.52
N HIS A 150 -10.16 -11.41 3.24
CA HIS A 150 -11.55 -11.59 2.81
C HIS A 150 -11.90 -13.08 2.60
N ALA A 151 -10.88 -13.92 2.33
CA ALA A 151 -11.04 -15.35 2.10
C ALA A 151 -9.73 -16.06 2.44
N THR A 152 -9.61 -16.55 3.68
CA THR A 152 -8.34 -17.07 4.24
C THR A 152 -7.82 -18.36 3.58
N ASP A 153 -8.64 -18.98 2.73
CA ASP A 153 -8.28 -20.11 1.85
C ASP A 153 -7.76 -19.64 0.47
N ARG A 154 -7.63 -18.32 0.25
CA ARG A 154 -7.19 -17.73 -1.01
C ARG A 154 -5.86 -17.01 -0.85
N ASN A 155 -5.15 -16.92 -1.98
CA ASN A 155 -3.88 -16.20 -2.07
C ASN A 155 -4.11 -14.69 -2.00
N SER A 156 -3.20 -13.97 -1.31
CA SER A 156 -3.21 -12.51 -1.20
C SER A 156 -2.53 -11.79 -2.38
N CYS A 157 -2.04 -12.54 -3.38
CA CYS A 157 -1.07 -12.07 -4.36
C CYS A 157 0.22 -11.56 -3.70
N GLY A 158 1.13 -10.98 -4.48
CA GLY A 158 2.40 -10.42 -4.00
C GLY A 158 3.16 -9.73 -5.16
N SER A 159 4.35 -9.34 -4.86
CA SER A 159 5.18 -9.69 -3.71
C SER A 159 4.91 -8.84 -2.45
N SER A 160 4.20 -7.70 -2.49
CA SER A 160 3.82 -6.92 -1.29
C SER A 160 2.58 -7.51 -0.60
N ALA A 161 2.59 -8.83 -0.38
CA ALA A 161 1.47 -9.61 0.12
C ALA A 161 0.98 -9.11 1.48
N GLY A 162 1.89 -9.01 2.45
CA GLY A 162 1.59 -8.53 3.79
C GLY A 162 1.14 -7.08 3.80
N SER A 163 1.75 -6.21 2.96
CA SER A 163 1.34 -4.81 2.86
C SER A 163 -0.14 -4.68 2.43
N GLY A 164 -0.57 -5.43 1.41
CA GLY A 164 -1.95 -5.43 0.94
C GLY A 164 -2.92 -6.04 1.96
N ALA A 165 -2.61 -7.23 2.46
CA ALA A 165 -3.46 -7.95 3.40
C ALA A 165 -3.62 -7.20 4.73
N ALA A 166 -2.53 -6.63 5.28
CA ALA A 166 -2.56 -5.89 6.53
C ALA A 166 -3.43 -4.62 6.44
N VAL A 167 -3.33 -3.88 5.33
CA VAL A 167 -4.17 -2.68 5.13
C VAL A 167 -5.64 -3.07 5.01
N ALA A 168 -5.97 -4.13 4.25
CA ALA A 168 -7.33 -4.64 4.12
C ALA A 168 -7.90 -5.14 5.46
N ALA A 169 -7.06 -5.77 6.30
CA ALA A 169 -7.44 -6.25 7.62
C ALA A 169 -7.42 -5.18 8.72
N HIS A 170 -7.14 -3.90 8.39
CA HIS A 170 -7.01 -2.82 9.37
C HIS A 170 -5.95 -3.09 10.44
N LEU A 171 -4.76 -3.56 10.04
CA LEU A 171 -3.61 -3.77 10.93
C LEU A 171 -2.67 -2.57 10.98
N ALA A 172 -2.89 -1.57 10.14
CA ALA A 172 -2.20 -0.28 10.13
C ALA A 172 -3.06 0.77 9.43
N TRP A 173 -2.68 2.04 9.56
CA TRP A 173 -3.27 3.11 8.75
C TRP A 173 -3.00 2.89 7.26
N ALA A 174 -1.74 2.62 6.91
CA ALA A 174 -1.30 2.36 5.55
C ALA A 174 -0.07 1.43 5.56
N ALA A 175 0.39 1.03 4.38
CA ALA A 175 1.63 0.30 4.20
C ALA A 175 2.43 0.81 3.01
N ILE A 176 3.74 0.51 2.99
CA ILE A 176 4.62 0.72 1.84
C ILE A 176 4.90 -0.64 1.23
N GLY A 177 4.64 -0.77 -0.06
CA GLY A 177 5.04 -1.89 -0.90
C GLY A 177 6.19 -1.54 -1.82
N THR A 178 6.67 -2.51 -2.59
CA THR A 178 7.58 -2.30 -3.72
C THR A 178 7.07 -3.05 -4.93
N GLU A 179 7.31 -2.50 -6.11
CA GLU A 179 6.93 -3.12 -7.37
C GLU A 179 8.03 -3.02 -8.41
N THR A 180 8.28 -4.13 -9.05
CA THR A 180 9.02 -4.24 -10.29
C THR A 180 8.04 -4.50 -11.43
N ASP A 181 7.16 -5.50 -11.22
CA ASP A 181 6.10 -5.90 -12.14
C ASP A 181 4.93 -6.49 -11.34
N GLY A 182 3.87 -5.72 -11.12
CA GLY A 182 2.65 -6.14 -10.46
C GLY A 182 2.69 -6.24 -8.92
N SER A 183 3.84 -6.03 -8.27
CA SER A 183 4.02 -6.37 -6.85
C SER A 183 3.38 -5.38 -5.84
N ILE A 184 2.82 -4.26 -6.26
CA ILE A 184 1.91 -3.38 -5.49
C ILE A 184 0.48 -3.58 -6.01
N THR A 185 0.33 -3.50 -7.33
CA THR A 185 -0.97 -3.44 -7.98
C THR A 185 -1.75 -4.74 -7.86
N CYS A 186 -1.09 -5.90 -7.99
CA CYS A 186 -1.76 -7.20 -7.79
C CYS A 186 -2.23 -7.41 -6.35
N PRO A 187 -1.39 -7.32 -5.29
CA PRO A 187 -1.89 -7.49 -3.93
C PRO A 187 -2.91 -6.41 -3.53
N ALA A 188 -2.82 -5.19 -4.06
CA ALA A 188 -3.84 -4.17 -3.82
C ALA A 188 -5.19 -4.57 -4.41
N SER A 189 -5.21 -5.00 -5.68
CA SER A 189 -6.42 -5.44 -6.37
C SER A 189 -7.09 -6.64 -5.67
N ILE A 190 -6.29 -7.67 -5.34
CA ILE A 190 -6.79 -8.92 -4.75
C ILE A 190 -7.29 -8.71 -3.31
N ASN A 191 -6.72 -7.76 -2.56
CA ASN A 191 -7.15 -7.46 -1.19
C ASN A 191 -8.12 -6.26 -1.11
N GLY A 192 -8.53 -5.66 -2.24
CA GLY A 192 -9.53 -4.59 -2.27
C GLY A 192 -9.06 -3.28 -1.63
N VAL A 193 -7.79 -2.93 -1.79
CA VAL A 193 -7.19 -1.69 -1.30
C VAL A 193 -6.61 -0.87 -2.45
N ILE A 194 -6.28 0.39 -2.19
CA ILE A 194 -5.56 1.24 -3.13
C ILE A 194 -4.08 0.86 -3.08
N GLY A 195 -3.51 0.53 -4.24
CA GLY A 195 -2.08 0.40 -4.43
C GLY A 195 -1.63 1.34 -5.55
N PHE A 196 -0.68 2.20 -5.25
CA PHE A 196 -0.16 3.15 -6.23
C PHE A 196 1.30 2.87 -6.52
N LYS A 197 1.60 2.49 -7.75
CA LYS A 197 2.95 2.35 -8.27
C LYS A 197 3.35 3.66 -8.96
N PRO A 198 4.18 4.49 -8.33
CA PRO A 198 4.64 5.74 -8.96
C PRO A 198 5.61 5.46 -10.11
N THR A 199 5.90 6.49 -10.88
CA THR A 199 6.97 6.48 -11.86
C THR A 199 8.30 6.19 -11.18
N VAL A 200 9.13 5.33 -11.79
CA VAL A 200 10.50 5.05 -11.34
C VAL A 200 11.26 6.37 -11.22
N GLY A 201 11.92 6.56 -10.08
CA GLY A 201 12.66 7.78 -9.80
C GLY A 201 11.88 8.84 -8.99
N LEU A 202 10.57 8.67 -8.72
CA LEU A 202 9.86 9.58 -7.82
C LEU A 202 10.20 9.32 -6.34
N ILE A 203 10.55 8.08 -6.00
CA ILE A 203 10.88 7.63 -4.64
C ILE A 203 12.24 6.92 -4.70
N SER A 204 13.10 7.20 -3.73
CA SER A 204 14.42 6.58 -3.60
C SER A 204 14.30 5.05 -3.39
N ARG A 205 15.21 4.32 -4.05
CA ARG A 205 15.39 2.87 -3.92
C ARG A 205 16.64 2.51 -3.10
N THR A 206 17.35 3.50 -2.58
CA THR A 206 18.51 3.29 -1.71
C THR A 206 18.08 2.49 -0.49
N HIS A 207 18.82 1.42 -0.18
CA HIS A 207 18.52 0.49 0.92
C HIS A 207 17.17 -0.25 0.77
N VAL A 208 16.72 -0.42 -0.47
CA VAL A 208 15.68 -1.38 -0.84
C VAL A 208 16.35 -2.56 -1.51
N VAL A 209 16.04 -3.78 -1.08
CA VAL A 209 16.58 -5.01 -1.71
C VAL A 209 16.10 -5.06 -3.16
N PRO A 210 17.02 -5.04 -4.15
CA PRO A 210 16.69 -4.78 -5.54
C PRO A 210 16.25 -6.05 -6.30
N ILE A 211 15.48 -5.82 -7.37
CA ILE A 211 15.24 -6.78 -8.45
C ILE A 211 15.77 -6.23 -9.77
N SER A 212 15.23 -5.11 -10.23
CA SER A 212 15.52 -4.51 -11.54
C SER A 212 15.81 -3.02 -11.38
N HIS A 213 17.01 -2.64 -11.73
CA HIS A 213 17.45 -1.24 -11.68
C HIS A 213 16.56 -0.26 -12.47
N SER A 214 15.95 -0.74 -13.58
CA SER A 214 15.13 0.09 -14.47
C SER A 214 13.64 0.07 -14.17
N GLN A 215 13.16 -0.79 -13.25
CA GLN A 215 11.73 -1.01 -13.03
C GLN A 215 11.30 -0.83 -11.58
N ASP A 216 12.21 -1.05 -10.61
CA ASP A 216 11.87 -1.03 -9.20
C ASP A 216 11.43 0.35 -8.74
N THR A 217 10.35 0.36 -7.95
CA THR A 217 9.91 1.53 -7.18
C THR A 217 9.23 1.08 -5.89
N ALA A 218 9.26 1.92 -4.86
CA ALA A 218 8.38 1.80 -3.71
C ALA A 218 7.08 2.58 -3.97
N GLY A 219 6.03 2.26 -3.23
CA GLY A 219 4.78 3.00 -3.34
C GLY A 219 3.79 2.71 -2.21
N PRO A 220 2.82 3.62 -2.00
CA PRO A 220 1.84 3.53 -0.94
C PRO A 220 0.76 2.49 -1.24
N MET A 221 0.30 1.83 -0.17
CA MET A 221 -0.88 0.98 -0.14
C MET A 221 -1.78 1.45 1.02
N ALA A 222 -3.05 1.78 0.73
CA ALA A 222 -3.96 2.38 1.70
C ALA A 222 -5.42 2.01 1.41
N ARG A 223 -6.32 2.32 2.34
CA ARG A 223 -7.76 2.07 2.15
C ARG A 223 -8.47 3.14 1.33
N SER A 224 -7.87 4.33 1.20
CA SER A 224 -8.43 5.42 0.40
C SER A 224 -7.36 6.06 -0.49
N VAL A 225 -7.80 6.70 -1.59
CA VAL A 225 -6.92 7.48 -2.46
C VAL A 225 -6.29 8.64 -1.70
N ALA A 226 -7.02 9.28 -0.80
CA ALA A 226 -6.52 10.40 0.00
C ALA A 226 -5.37 9.96 0.93
N ASP A 227 -5.51 8.79 1.60
CA ASP A 227 -4.44 8.25 2.45
C ASP A 227 -3.21 7.83 1.63
N ALA A 228 -3.42 7.22 0.45
CA ALA A 228 -2.33 6.87 -0.45
C ALA A 228 -1.56 8.11 -0.94
N ALA A 229 -2.28 9.18 -1.31
CA ALA A 229 -1.68 10.44 -1.71
C ALA A 229 -0.92 11.14 -0.57
N LEU A 230 -1.49 11.12 0.65
CA LEU A 230 -0.83 11.67 1.83
C LEU A 230 0.45 10.90 2.18
N LEU A 231 0.44 9.56 2.07
CA LEU A 231 1.64 8.77 2.26
C LEU A 231 2.67 9.01 1.13
N LEU A 232 2.21 9.18 -0.11
CA LEU A 232 3.09 9.51 -1.23
C LEU A 232 3.81 10.86 -1.01
N ASN A 233 3.10 11.89 -0.52
CA ASN A 233 3.70 13.18 -0.16
C ASN A 233 4.86 13.01 0.84
N ALA A 234 4.73 12.06 1.75
CA ALA A 234 5.70 11.84 2.81
C ALA A 234 6.96 11.08 2.36
N ILE A 235 6.88 10.25 1.31
CA ILE A 235 7.98 9.35 0.92
C ILE A 235 8.64 9.70 -0.41
N ALA A 236 8.05 10.61 -1.19
CA ALA A 236 8.60 11.08 -2.46
C ALA A 236 9.72 12.11 -2.25
N GLY A 237 10.62 12.20 -3.22
CA GLY A 237 11.70 13.19 -3.25
C GLY A 237 13.03 12.64 -3.73
N SER A 238 13.95 13.54 -4.02
CA SER A 238 15.28 13.20 -4.52
C SER A 238 16.17 12.58 -3.43
N ASP A 239 17.10 11.73 -3.89
CA ASP A 239 18.14 11.11 -3.09
C ASP A 239 19.43 11.08 -3.91
N PRO A 240 20.50 11.78 -3.48
CA PRO A 240 21.78 11.78 -4.20
C PRO A 240 22.41 10.39 -4.37
N ALA A 241 22.04 9.42 -3.54
CA ALA A 241 22.52 8.05 -3.66
C ALA A 241 21.74 7.19 -4.67
N ASP A 242 20.56 7.65 -5.13
CA ASP A 242 19.79 7.02 -6.20
C ASP A 242 19.68 7.99 -7.42
N PRO A 243 20.56 7.87 -8.42
CA PRO A 243 20.55 8.78 -9.57
C PRO A 243 19.23 8.83 -10.35
N ALA A 244 18.37 7.80 -10.24
CA ALA A 244 17.07 7.84 -10.90
C ALA A 244 16.15 8.90 -10.31
N THR A 245 16.42 9.38 -9.10
CA THR A 245 15.61 10.40 -8.42
C THR A 245 16.09 11.84 -8.67
N ALA A 246 17.06 12.05 -9.56
CA ALA A 246 17.67 13.37 -9.76
C ALA A 246 16.66 14.48 -10.07
N ASP A 247 15.58 14.14 -10.78
CA ASP A 247 14.52 15.08 -11.15
C ASP A 247 13.27 14.98 -10.26
N ALA A 248 13.29 14.16 -9.21
CA ALA A 248 12.10 13.86 -8.39
C ALA A 248 11.47 15.14 -7.83
N ASP A 249 12.27 16.05 -7.28
CA ASP A 249 11.77 17.26 -6.62
C ASP A 249 11.03 18.20 -7.57
N ALA A 250 11.34 18.15 -8.88
CA ALA A 250 10.61 18.91 -9.89
C ALA A 250 9.19 18.35 -10.16
N HIS A 251 8.93 17.12 -9.75
CA HIS A 251 7.67 16.40 -9.94
C HIS A 251 6.90 16.18 -8.63
N VAL A 252 7.52 16.46 -7.48
CA VAL A 252 6.83 16.41 -6.18
C VAL A 252 5.92 17.63 -6.06
N THR A 253 4.63 17.35 -5.83
CA THR A 253 3.60 18.34 -5.55
C THR A 253 2.82 17.87 -4.34
N ASP A 254 1.87 18.66 -3.83
CA ASP A 254 0.89 18.10 -2.89
C ASP A 254 -0.11 17.22 -3.66
N PHE A 255 0.12 15.90 -3.62
CA PHE A 255 -0.71 14.90 -4.31
C PHE A 255 -2.13 14.81 -3.74
N THR A 256 -2.44 15.44 -2.61
CA THR A 256 -3.80 15.55 -2.07
C THR A 256 -4.59 16.68 -2.70
N THR A 257 -3.90 17.62 -3.38
CA THR A 257 -4.54 18.78 -4.00
C THR A 257 -5.56 18.34 -5.06
N GLY A 258 -6.76 18.87 -4.96
CA GLY A 258 -7.84 18.64 -5.93
C GLY A 258 -8.62 17.35 -5.75
N LEU A 259 -8.23 16.42 -4.87
CA LEU A 259 -8.93 15.16 -4.68
C LEU A 259 -10.41 15.35 -4.30
N ALA A 260 -10.71 16.33 -3.44
CA ALA A 260 -12.09 16.59 -2.99
C ALA A 260 -13.01 17.10 -4.10
N ASN A 261 -12.45 17.67 -5.15
CA ASN A 261 -13.18 18.24 -6.29
C ASN A 261 -12.87 17.53 -7.60
N ALA A 262 -12.28 16.32 -7.53
CA ALA A 262 -11.97 15.53 -8.72
C ALA A 262 -13.24 15.21 -9.52
N SER A 263 -13.15 15.34 -10.84
CA SER A 263 -14.25 15.05 -11.76
C SER A 263 -13.70 14.30 -12.96
N LEU A 264 -14.48 13.35 -13.46
CA LEU A 264 -14.21 12.65 -14.70
C LEU A 264 -14.88 13.31 -15.92
N ALA A 265 -15.60 14.42 -15.75
CA ALA A 265 -16.25 15.10 -16.86
C ALA A 265 -15.23 15.55 -17.92
N GLY A 266 -15.35 15.00 -19.13
CA GLY A 266 -14.44 15.25 -20.23
C GLY A 266 -13.09 14.53 -20.16
N VAL A 267 -12.89 13.68 -19.17
CA VAL A 267 -11.70 12.82 -19.10
C VAL A 267 -11.86 11.63 -20.04
N ARG A 268 -10.92 11.46 -20.95
CA ARG A 268 -10.89 10.33 -21.88
C ARG A 268 -10.09 9.17 -21.29
N ILE A 269 -10.72 8.00 -21.14
CA ILE A 269 -10.12 6.79 -20.54
C ILE A 269 -10.06 5.69 -21.60
N GLY A 270 -8.87 5.15 -21.85
CA GLY A 270 -8.68 3.96 -22.70
C GLY A 270 -9.05 2.68 -21.94
N VAL A 271 -9.86 1.84 -22.56
CA VAL A 271 -10.28 0.54 -22.02
C VAL A 271 -9.58 -0.56 -22.77
N LEU A 272 -8.73 -1.33 -22.09
CA LEU A 272 -7.98 -2.47 -22.64
C LEU A 272 -8.88 -3.72 -22.76
N VAL A 273 -9.71 -3.76 -23.78
CA VAL A 273 -10.77 -4.79 -23.95
C VAL A 273 -10.21 -6.21 -24.10
N ASN A 274 -9.00 -6.37 -24.64
CA ASN A 274 -8.35 -7.67 -24.83
C ASN A 274 -7.54 -8.16 -23.62
N GLN A 275 -7.54 -7.41 -22.51
CA GLN A 275 -6.83 -7.77 -21.27
C GLN A 275 -7.77 -8.16 -20.11
N ILE A 276 -9.07 -8.19 -20.32
CA ILE A 276 -10.08 -8.47 -19.28
C ILE A 276 -10.06 -9.95 -18.85
N GLY A 277 -9.60 -10.84 -19.73
CA GLY A 277 -9.61 -12.29 -19.53
C GLY A 277 -10.98 -12.93 -19.81
N ASP A 278 -11.08 -14.25 -19.57
CA ASP A 278 -12.22 -15.08 -20.03
C ASP A 278 -13.24 -15.39 -18.91
N ARG A 279 -13.00 -14.93 -17.69
CA ARG A 279 -13.92 -15.19 -16.55
C ARG A 279 -15.13 -14.28 -16.62
N GLU A 280 -16.33 -14.87 -16.73
CA GLU A 280 -17.60 -14.13 -16.83
C GLU A 280 -17.90 -13.28 -15.59
N ASP A 281 -17.60 -13.79 -14.39
CA ASP A 281 -17.80 -13.08 -13.12
C ASP A 281 -16.89 -11.83 -13.02
N VAL A 282 -15.64 -11.93 -13.46
CA VAL A 282 -14.71 -10.78 -13.53
C VAL A 282 -15.17 -9.78 -14.57
N ARG A 283 -15.60 -10.25 -15.74
CA ARG A 283 -16.14 -9.39 -16.82
C ARG A 283 -17.36 -8.60 -16.37
N ALA A 284 -18.29 -9.21 -15.66
CA ALA A 284 -19.49 -8.55 -15.13
C ALA A 284 -19.16 -7.42 -14.14
N ILE A 285 -18.17 -7.63 -13.27
CA ILE A 285 -17.67 -6.59 -12.34
C ILE A 285 -16.99 -5.47 -13.11
N PHE A 286 -16.18 -5.81 -14.11
CA PHE A 286 -15.48 -4.84 -14.95
C PHE A 286 -16.46 -3.95 -15.73
N GLU A 287 -17.51 -4.52 -16.35
CA GLU A 287 -18.56 -3.76 -17.03
C GLU A 287 -19.30 -2.82 -16.07
N THR A 288 -19.57 -3.27 -14.84
CA THR A 288 -20.14 -2.40 -13.81
C THR A 288 -19.23 -1.20 -13.52
N ALA A 289 -17.93 -1.42 -13.42
CA ALA A 289 -16.96 -0.34 -13.20
C ALA A 289 -16.90 0.63 -14.38
N LEU A 290 -16.99 0.13 -15.63
CA LEU A 290 -17.07 0.98 -16.82
C LEU A 290 -18.35 1.84 -16.82
N ASP A 291 -19.48 1.30 -16.38
CA ASP A 291 -20.72 2.05 -16.25
C ASP A 291 -20.63 3.13 -15.15
N ASP A 292 -19.90 2.86 -14.07
CA ASP A 292 -19.61 3.86 -13.04
C ASP A 292 -18.77 5.01 -13.58
N LEU A 293 -17.74 4.71 -14.38
CA LEU A 293 -16.91 5.73 -15.03
C LEU A 293 -17.73 6.58 -16.01
N ARG A 294 -18.59 5.97 -16.84
CA ARG A 294 -19.51 6.70 -17.75
C ARG A 294 -20.46 7.60 -16.98
N ARG A 295 -21.04 7.11 -15.87
CA ARG A 295 -21.92 7.92 -15.01
C ARG A 295 -21.20 9.07 -14.34
N ALA A 296 -19.93 8.91 -14.05
CA ALA A 296 -19.07 9.97 -13.54
C ALA A 296 -18.62 10.99 -14.61
N GLY A 297 -18.98 10.77 -15.87
CA GLY A 297 -18.75 11.71 -16.98
C GLY A 297 -17.51 11.42 -17.82
N ALA A 298 -16.86 10.26 -17.64
CA ALA A 298 -15.72 9.87 -18.46
C ALA A 298 -16.15 9.49 -19.90
N ASP A 299 -15.30 9.83 -20.87
CA ASP A 299 -15.37 9.35 -22.24
C ASP A 299 -14.51 8.10 -22.41
N LEU A 300 -15.15 6.93 -22.58
CA LEU A 300 -14.46 5.65 -22.68
C LEU A 300 -14.12 5.31 -24.12
N VAL A 301 -12.84 5.04 -24.38
CA VAL A 301 -12.34 4.65 -25.70
C VAL A 301 -11.77 3.24 -25.62
N GLU A 302 -12.34 2.32 -26.39
CA GLU A 302 -11.80 0.96 -26.48
C GLU A 302 -10.45 0.98 -27.19
N ILE A 303 -9.48 0.33 -26.58
CA ILE A 303 -8.15 0.12 -27.13
C ILE A 303 -7.76 -1.34 -27.00
N ALA A 304 -7.01 -1.85 -27.99
CA ALA A 304 -6.38 -3.15 -27.92
C ALA A 304 -4.86 -2.94 -27.74
N PHE A 305 -4.29 -3.65 -26.81
CA PHE A 305 -2.84 -3.70 -26.63
C PHE A 305 -2.32 -4.99 -27.25
N GLU A 306 -1.46 -4.84 -28.24
CA GLU A 306 -0.70 -5.93 -28.84
C GLU A 306 0.72 -5.89 -28.27
N PRO A 307 1.15 -6.89 -27.46
CA PRO A 307 2.47 -6.91 -26.84
C PRO A 307 3.61 -7.11 -27.84
#